data_c40d796236832610fb8b216cf449e530
#
_entry.id   c40d796236832610fb8b216cf449e530
#
_cell.length_a   1.000
_cell.length_b   1.000
_cell.length_c   1.000
_cell.angle_alpha   90.00
_cell.angle_beta   90.00
_cell.angle_gamma   90.00
#
_symmetry.space_group_name_H-M   'P 1'
#
loop_
_entity.id
_entity.type
_entity.pdbx_description
1 polymer ?
#
loop_
_entity_poly.entity_id
_entity_poly.type
_entity_poly.pdbx_seq_one_letter_code
_entity_poly.pdbx_strand_id
1 'polypeptide(L)'
;ASPWTILSGGLSLRLNWEDDQNCRNHNPYTQSATATCEIVVPRAMVMTVTWSGEGETQDPWYELMSLYVDGNLVGSAHAPGGGLGCDGGMATVVSDPAPPQQVTLQPGTHTLFIDATTNDPLYHFGAWYRFDLSFADAP
;
A
#
# COMPACT_ATOMS: atom_id res chain seq x y z
N ALA A 1 -11.60 8.52 11.80
CA ALA A 1 -10.17 8.81 11.85
C ALA A 1 -9.54 8.52 10.51
N SER A 2 -8.57 9.32 10.10
CA SER A 2 -7.83 9.05 8.88
C SER A 2 -6.98 7.80 9.05
N PRO A 3 -7.03 6.83 8.13
CA PRO A 3 -6.16 5.67 8.19
C PRO A 3 -4.70 6.00 7.86
N TRP A 4 -4.38 7.25 7.56
CA TRP A 4 -3.08 7.68 7.10
C TRP A 4 -2.28 8.33 8.20
N THR A 5 -1.01 7.94 8.32
CA THR A 5 -0.05 8.58 9.21
C THR A 5 1.17 8.99 8.39
N ILE A 6 1.53 10.27 8.46
CA ILE A 6 2.78 10.78 7.88
C ILE A 6 3.86 10.64 8.93
N LEU A 7 4.91 9.89 8.60
CA LEU A 7 6.03 9.66 9.51
C LEU A 7 7.16 10.63 9.18
N SER A 8 7.92 11.01 10.20
CA SER A 8 9.06 11.92 10.04
C SER A 8 10.25 11.23 9.37
N GLY A 9 11.04 11.98 8.60
CA GLY A 9 12.25 11.49 7.95
C GLY A 9 12.08 11.07 6.51
N GLY A 10 10.97 11.42 5.90
CA GLY A 10 10.63 11.13 4.52
C GLY A 10 9.13 11.14 4.36
N LEU A 11 8.64 10.94 3.14
CA LEU A 11 7.22 10.74 2.94
C LEU A 11 6.89 9.27 3.13
N SER A 12 6.27 8.98 4.26
CA SER A 12 5.86 7.62 4.62
C SER A 12 4.39 7.66 4.99
N LEU A 13 3.58 6.89 4.29
CA LEU A 13 2.15 6.80 4.55
C LEU A 13 1.82 5.38 4.99
N ARG A 14 1.07 5.28 6.07
CA ARG A 14 0.65 4.01 6.63
C ARG A 14 -0.86 3.91 6.61
N LEU A 15 -1.36 2.87 5.99
CA LEU A 15 -2.75 2.48 6.12
C LEU A 15 -2.85 1.42 7.21
N ASN A 16 -3.72 1.68 8.18
CA ASN A 16 -3.94 0.77 9.28
C ASN A 16 -5.44 0.50 9.37
N TRP A 17 -5.82 -0.73 9.05
CA TRP A 17 -7.20 -1.17 9.21
C TRP A 17 -7.35 -1.88 10.55
N GLU A 18 -8.32 -1.42 11.33
CA GLU A 18 -8.76 -2.17 12.50
C GLU A 18 -9.67 -3.30 12.04
N ASP A 19 -9.40 -4.49 12.53
CA ASP A 19 -10.07 -5.66 12.07
C ASP A 19 -10.24 -6.69 13.18
N ASP A 20 -11.22 -7.56 12.99
CA ASP A 20 -11.44 -8.69 13.86
C ASP A 20 -10.53 -9.86 13.45
N GLN A 21 -9.33 -9.87 13.98
CA GLN A 21 -8.33 -10.91 13.68
C GLN A 21 -8.68 -12.29 14.26
N ASN A 22 -9.83 -12.43 14.89
CA ASN A 22 -10.25 -13.69 15.51
C ASN A 22 -11.10 -14.57 14.60
N CYS A 23 -11.39 -14.12 13.40
CA CYS A 23 -12.22 -14.87 12.43
C CYS A 23 -13.60 -15.25 12.95
N ARG A 24 -14.11 -14.51 13.91
CA ARG A 24 -15.42 -14.78 14.52
C ARG A 24 -16.55 -14.15 13.76
N ASN A 25 -16.26 -13.16 12.97
CA ASN A 25 -17.24 -12.39 12.24
C ASN A 25 -17.26 -12.84 10.79
N HIS A 26 -18.31 -13.55 10.41
CA HIS A 26 -18.48 -14.12 9.07
C HIS A 26 -19.16 -13.15 8.10
N ASN A 27 -19.10 -11.86 8.36
CA ASN A 27 -19.69 -10.86 7.48
C ASN A 27 -18.69 -10.41 6.42
N PRO A 28 -19.12 -10.25 5.18
CA PRO A 28 -18.28 -9.65 4.15
C PRO A 28 -17.83 -8.25 4.58
N TYR A 29 -16.59 -7.92 4.28
CA TYR A 29 -16.02 -6.65 4.64
C TYR A 29 -15.37 -5.98 3.43
N THR A 30 -15.87 -4.81 3.09
CA THR A 30 -15.30 -3.99 2.03
C THR A 30 -15.06 -2.59 2.58
N GLN A 31 -13.84 -2.13 2.46
CA GLN A 31 -13.46 -0.78 2.84
C GLN A 31 -12.47 -0.25 1.82
N SER A 32 -12.53 1.03 1.55
CA SER A 32 -11.56 1.70 0.70
C SER A 32 -11.13 3.01 1.33
N ALA A 33 -9.90 3.40 1.03
CA ALA A 33 -9.36 4.68 1.42
C ALA A 33 -8.47 5.21 0.30
N THR A 34 -8.54 6.50 0.06
CA THR A 34 -7.69 7.17 -0.92
C THR A 34 -7.01 8.37 -0.26
N ALA A 35 -5.85 8.71 -0.75
CA ALA A 35 -5.16 9.93 -0.36
C ALA A 35 -4.45 10.54 -1.57
N THR A 36 -4.42 11.86 -1.61
CA THR A 36 -3.73 12.60 -2.65
C THR A 36 -2.74 13.55 -2.00
N CYS A 37 -1.54 13.62 -2.55
CA CYS A 37 -0.46 14.48 -2.05
C CYS A 37 0.31 15.03 -3.24
N GLU A 38 0.75 16.29 -3.16
CA GLU A 38 1.64 16.87 -4.15
C GLU A 38 3.06 16.89 -3.64
N ILE A 39 4.01 16.60 -4.53
CA ILE A 39 5.44 16.76 -4.27
C ILE A 39 6.06 17.67 -5.32
N VAL A 40 7.09 18.41 -4.93
CA VAL A 40 7.85 19.26 -5.83
C VAL A 40 9.26 18.70 -5.95
N VAL A 41 9.67 18.43 -7.18
CA VAL A 41 10.99 17.86 -7.49
C VAL A 41 11.83 18.98 -8.14
N PRO A 42 12.98 19.37 -7.55
CA PRO A 42 13.76 20.50 -8.06
C PRO A 42 14.57 20.19 -9.32
N ARG A 43 14.82 18.92 -9.60
CA ARG A 43 15.57 18.42 -10.75
C ARG A 43 15.06 17.02 -11.08
N ALA A 44 15.49 16.46 -12.22
CA ALA A 44 15.11 15.10 -12.58
C ALA A 44 15.61 14.10 -11.52
N MET A 45 14.72 13.30 -10.98
CA MET A 45 15.02 12.37 -9.90
C MET A 45 14.34 11.01 -10.14
N VAL A 46 14.95 9.97 -9.63
CA VAL A 46 14.31 8.65 -9.55
C VAL A 46 13.69 8.49 -8.18
N MET A 47 12.39 8.25 -8.16
CA MET A 47 11.64 7.92 -6.96
C MET A 47 11.52 6.41 -6.85
N THR A 48 11.89 5.87 -5.71
CA THR A 48 11.77 4.44 -5.41
C THR A 48 10.75 4.24 -4.30
N VAL A 49 9.85 3.29 -4.51
CA VAL A 49 8.83 2.91 -3.53
C VAL A 49 9.25 1.61 -2.87
N THR A 50 9.23 1.60 -1.55
CA THR A 50 9.49 0.40 -0.75
C THR A 50 8.28 0.12 0.12
N TRP A 51 7.71 -1.06 0.00
CA TRP A 51 6.54 -1.49 0.75
C TRP A 51 6.93 -2.31 1.96
N SER A 52 6.18 -2.15 3.03
CA SER A 52 6.27 -3.00 4.21
C SER A 52 4.88 -3.19 4.79
N GLY A 53 4.72 -4.23 5.61
CA GLY A 53 3.45 -4.51 6.25
C GLY A 53 3.09 -5.98 6.21
N GLU A 54 1.88 -6.25 6.65
CA GLU A 54 1.34 -7.60 6.74
C GLU A 54 -0.13 -7.58 6.35
N GLY A 55 -0.57 -8.66 5.69
CA GLY A 55 -1.95 -8.87 5.34
C GLY A 55 -2.36 -10.32 5.56
N GLU A 56 -3.65 -10.57 5.54
CA GLU A 56 -4.15 -11.93 5.66
C GLU A 56 -3.80 -12.75 4.41
N THR A 57 -3.75 -14.06 4.53
CA THR A 57 -3.13 -14.92 3.52
C THR A 57 -4.12 -15.69 2.66
N GLN A 58 -5.42 -15.51 2.85
CA GLN A 58 -6.41 -16.30 2.12
C GLN A 58 -6.40 -16.03 0.62
N ASP A 59 -6.48 -14.75 0.26
CA ASP A 59 -6.45 -14.32 -1.14
C ASP A 59 -5.57 -13.08 -1.26
N PRO A 60 -4.60 -13.06 -2.19
CA PRO A 60 -3.66 -11.95 -2.28
C PRO A 60 -4.31 -10.63 -2.67
N TRP A 61 -5.51 -10.64 -3.20
CA TRP A 61 -6.16 -9.45 -3.71
C TRP A 61 -7.28 -8.92 -2.80
N TYR A 62 -7.52 -9.54 -1.66
CA TYR A 62 -8.49 -9.03 -0.70
C TYR A 62 -8.02 -7.70 -0.09
N GLU A 63 -6.75 -7.55 0.17
CA GLU A 63 -6.16 -6.29 0.61
C GLU A 63 -5.12 -5.83 -0.41
N LEU A 64 -5.34 -4.65 -0.96
CA LEU A 64 -4.47 -4.08 -2.00
C LEU A 64 -4.24 -2.61 -1.72
N MET A 65 -2.99 -2.19 -1.81
CA MET A 65 -2.62 -0.78 -1.80
C MET A 65 -1.81 -0.46 -3.04
N SER A 66 -2.20 0.59 -3.76
CA SER A 66 -1.57 0.99 -5.02
C SER A 66 -1.14 2.45 -4.96
N LEU A 67 0.00 2.75 -5.56
CA LEU A 67 0.53 4.10 -5.68
C LEU A 67 0.57 4.51 -7.14
N TYR A 68 0.01 5.68 -7.42
CA TYR A 68 0.01 6.30 -8.73
C TYR A 68 0.77 7.62 -8.66
N VAL A 69 1.49 7.95 -9.72
CA VAL A 69 2.12 9.25 -9.90
C VAL A 69 1.61 9.85 -11.20
N ASP A 70 1.05 11.05 -11.12
CA ASP A 70 0.46 11.75 -12.27
C ASP A 70 -0.52 10.88 -13.05
N GLY A 71 -1.29 10.06 -12.33
CA GLY A 71 -2.28 9.14 -12.91
C GLY A 71 -1.73 7.82 -13.41
N ASN A 72 -0.44 7.56 -13.33
CA ASN A 72 0.18 6.31 -13.78
C ASN A 72 0.55 5.42 -12.60
N LEU A 73 0.18 4.16 -12.67
CA LEU A 73 0.50 3.18 -11.64
C LEU A 73 2.01 2.96 -11.56
N VAL A 74 2.58 3.19 -10.37
CA VAL A 74 3.97 2.85 -10.06
C VAL A 74 4.09 1.42 -9.56
N GLY A 75 3.20 1.03 -8.67
CA GLY A 75 3.19 -0.32 -8.14
C GLY A 75 2.19 -0.49 -7.03
N SER A 76 2.05 -1.72 -6.59
CA SER A 76 1.09 -2.13 -5.57
C SER A 76 1.74 -3.04 -4.54
N ALA A 77 1.07 -3.17 -3.40
CA ALA A 77 1.39 -4.17 -2.38
C ALA A 77 0.12 -4.95 -2.04
N HIS A 78 0.29 -6.23 -1.80
CA HIS A 78 -0.78 -7.15 -1.42
C HIS A 78 -0.23 -8.28 -0.56
N ALA A 79 -1.10 -9.07 0.05
CA ALA A 79 -0.68 -10.26 0.78
C ALA A 79 -0.22 -11.35 -0.19
N PRO A 80 0.64 -12.29 0.23
CA PRO A 80 1.16 -13.31 -0.67
C PRO A 80 0.12 -14.36 -1.11
N GLY A 81 -0.99 -14.50 -0.39
CA GLY A 81 -2.00 -15.51 -0.70
C GLY A 81 -1.56 -16.94 -0.39
N GLY A 82 -2.42 -17.90 -0.73
CA GLY A 82 -2.11 -19.34 -0.59
C GLY A 82 -2.15 -19.88 0.82
N GLY A 83 -2.49 -19.09 1.82
CA GLY A 83 -2.63 -19.51 3.20
C GLY A 83 -4.04 -20.01 3.52
N LEU A 84 -4.27 -20.28 4.80
CA LEU A 84 -5.54 -20.78 5.30
C LEU A 84 -6.50 -19.68 5.74
N GLY A 85 -6.33 -18.47 5.19
CA GLY A 85 -7.13 -17.33 5.59
C GLY A 85 -6.86 -16.93 7.02
N CYS A 86 -7.92 -16.65 7.75
CA CYS A 86 -7.86 -16.31 9.16
C CYS A 86 -7.02 -17.28 9.98
N ASP A 87 -7.16 -18.57 9.73
CA ASP A 87 -6.41 -19.60 10.46
C ASP A 87 -4.92 -19.60 10.08
N GLY A 88 -4.58 -19.06 8.91
CA GLY A 88 -3.21 -18.92 8.45
C GLY A 88 -2.47 -17.71 8.98
N GLY A 89 -3.19 -16.79 9.60
CA GLY A 89 -2.61 -15.58 10.18
C GLY A 89 -2.19 -14.53 9.15
N MET A 90 -1.28 -13.67 9.56
CA MET A 90 -0.77 -12.55 8.77
C MET A 90 0.55 -12.92 8.13
N ALA A 91 0.79 -12.42 6.93
CA ALA A 91 2.06 -12.59 6.23
C ALA A 91 2.56 -11.29 5.63
N THR A 92 3.86 -11.21 5.44
CA THR A 92 4.53 -10.04 4.86
C THR A 92 4.02 -9.74 3.47
N VAL A 93 3.78 -8.47 3.19
CA VAL A 93 3.30 -8.00 1.88
C VAL A 93 4.27 -8.32 0.76
N VAL A 94 3.71 -8.52 -0.40
CA VAL A 94 4.42 -8.72 -1.67
C VAL A 94 4.23 -7.47 -2.52
N SER A 95 5.31 -7.02 -3.14
CA SER A 95 5.25 -5.91 -4.10
C SER A 95 4.94 -6.42 -5.50
N ASP A 96 4.06 -5.73 -6.20
CA ASP A 96 3.71 -6.03 -7.59
C ASP A 96 3.75 -4.74 -8.42
N PRO A 97 4.62 -4.59 -9.43
CA PRO A 97 5.65 -5.55 -9.86
C PRO A 97 6.71 -5.79 -8.77
N ALA A 98 7.53 -6.82 -8.95
CA ALA A 98 8.63 -7.11 -8.03
C ALA A 98 9.58 -5.91 -7.92
N PRO A 99 10.21 -5.71 -6.73
CA PRO A 99 11.13 -4.58 -6.55
C PRO A 99 12.33 -4.64 -7.51
N PRO A 100 12.88 -3.47 -7.90
CA PRO A 100 12.50 -2.14 -7.43
C PRO A 100 11.29 -1.57 -8.18
N GLN A 101 10.41 -0.88 -7.45
CA GLN A 101 9.34 -0.07 -8.05
C GLN A 101 9.83 1.38 -8.12
N GLN A 102 10.05 1.86 -9.32
CA GLN A 102 10.70 3.14 -9.55
C GLN A 102 10.01 3.92 -10.66
N VAL A 103 10.09 5.24 -10.57
CA VAL A 103 9.66 6.15 -11.62
C VAL A 103 10.62 7.34 -11.69
N THR A 104 10.95 7.78 -12.90
CA THR A 104 11.72 9.00 -13.10
C THR A 104 10.78 10.19 -13.15
N LEU A 105 11.04 11.17 -12.29
CA LEU A 105 10.26 12.39 -12.20
C LEU A 105 11.05 13.54 -12.81
N GLN A 106 10.42 14.29 -13.71
CA GLN A 106 10.99 15.51 -14.25
C GLN A 106 10.84 16.65 -13.23
N PRO A 107 11.64 17.73 -13.32
CA PRO A 107 11.46 18.89 -12.44
C PRO A 107 10.02 19.40 -12.47
N GLY A 108 9.50 19.77 -11.32
CA GLY A 108 8.17 20.35 -11.20
C GLY A 108 7.31 19.65 -10.15
N THR A 109 6.02 19.93 -10.20
CA THR A 109 5.02 19.39 -9.28
C THR A 109 4.47 18.08 -9.82
N HIS A 110 4.38 17.08 -8.95
CA HIS A 110 3.80 15.79 -9.27
C HIS A 110 2.73 15.43 -8.24
N THR A 111 1.69 14.76 -8.69
CA THR A 111 0.60 14.32 -7.83
C THR A 111 0.77 12.83 -7.50
N LEU A 112 0.85 12.52 -6.22
CA LEU A 112 0.80 11.16 -5.70
C LEU A 112 -0.63 10.83 -5.32
N PHE A 113 -1.12 9.71 -5.79
CA PHE A 113 -2.44 9.19 -5.44
C PHE A 113 -2.28 7.77 -4.92
N ILE A 114 -2.86 7.51 -3.76
CA ILE A 114 -2.84 6.21 -3.12
C ILE A 114 -4.26 5.71 -3.03
N ASP A 115 -4.46 4.47 -3.47
CA ASP A 115 -5.72 3.76 -3.39
C ASP A 115 -5.50 2.48 -2.59
N ALA A 116 -6.27 2.30 -1.55
CA ALA A 116 -6.18 1.13 -0.69
C ALA A 116 -7.56 0.54 -0.51
N THR A 117 -7.66 -0.76 -0.72
CA THR A 117 -8.93 -1.48 -0.60
C THR A 117 -8.75 -2.75 0.21
N THR A 118 -9.78 -3.07 0.98
CA THR A 118 -9.97 -4.41 1.52
C THR A 118 -11.33 -4.91 1.04
N ASN A 119 -11.39 -6.12 0.56
CA ASN A 119 -12.59 -6.72 0.01
C ASN A 119 -12.61 -8.21 0.34
N ASP A 120 -12.74 -8.51 1.62
CA ASP A 120 -12.87 -9.89 2.07
C ASP A 120 -14.35 -10.29 2.04
N PRO A 121 -14.72 -11.28 1.23
CA PRO A 121 -16.12 -11.73 1.13
C PRO A 121 -16.57 -12.61 2.29
N LEU A 122 -15.68 -13.05 3.14
CA LEU A 122 -15.96 -14.05 4.17
C LEU A 122 -15.80 -13.52 5.59
N TYR A 123 -14.73 -12.78 5.87
CA TYR A 123 -14.36 -12.39 7.23
C TYR A 123 -13.89 -10.94 7.29
N HIS A 124 -13.95 -10.38 8.49
CA HIS A 124 -13.20 -9.18 8.81
C HIS A 124 -11.78 -9.57 9.23
N PHE A 125 -10.86 -9.52 8.30
CA PHE A 125 -9.46 -9.77 8.61
C PHE A 125 -8.59 -8.65 8.04
N GLY A 126 -7.63 -8.18 8.81
CA GLY A 126 -6.98 -6.94 8.55
C GLY A 126 -5.68 -7.02 7.79
N ALA A 127 -5.26 -5.85 7.40
CA ALA A 127 -3.95 -5.63 6.84
C ALA A 127 -3.42 -4.30 7.33
N TRP A 128 -2.11 -4.18 7.46
CA TRP A 128 -1.49 -2.88 7.56
C TRP A 128 -0.36 -2.82 6.54
N TYR A 129 -0.39 -1.80 5.70
CA TYR A 129 0.61 -1.57 4.68
C TYR A 129 1.20 -0.18 4.86
N ARG A 130 2.47 -0.09 4.56
CA ARG A 130 3.23 1.14 4.60
C ARG A 130 4.07 1.20 3.34
N PHE A 131 4.22 2.39 2.76
CA PHE A 131 5.23 2.63 1.75
C PHE A 131 6.14 3.77 2.18
N ASP A 132 7.38 3.66 1.78
CA ASP A 132 8.39 4.68 1.95
C ASP A 132 8.88 5.10 0.58
N LEU A 133 9.11 6.40 0.41
CA LEU A 133 9.65 6.94 -0.82
C LEU A 133 11.08 7.39 -0.59
N SER A 134 11.95 7.05 -1.51
CA SER A 134 13.31 7.57 -1.56
C SER A 134 13.58 8.21 -2.92
N PHE A 135 14.44 9.21 -2.94
CA PHE A 135 14.73 10.00 -4.12
C PHE A 135 16.23 10.05 -4.34
N ALA A 136 16.64 9.83 -5.59
CA ALA A 136 18.02 9.99 -6.02
C ALA A 136 18.05 10.78 -7.32
N ASP A 137 19.16 11.48 -7.59
CA ASP A 137 19.31 12.16 -8.85
C ASP A 137 19.21 11.18 -10.02
N ALA A 138 18.48 11.57 -11.05
CA ALA A 138 18.43 10.78 -12.28
C ALA A 138 19.78 10.84 -12.97
N PRO A 139 20.24 9.71 -13.57
CA PRO A 139 21.52 9.66 -14.28
C PRO A 139 21.52 10.51 -15.56
#